data_9632bba9781388c7025c4f70abeddf84
#
_entry.id   9632bba9781388c7025c4f70abeddf84
#
_cell.length_a   1.000
_cell.length_b   1.000
_cell.length_c   1.000
_cell.angle_alpha   90.00
_cell.angle_beta   90.00
_cell.angle_gamma   90.00
#
_symmetry.space_group_name_H-M   'P 1'
#
loop_
_entity.id
_entity.type
_entity.pdbx_description
1 polymer ?
#
loop_
_entity_poly.entity_id
_entity_poly.type
_entity_poly.pdbx_seq_one_letter_code
_entity_poly.pdbx_strand_id
1 'polypeptide(L)'
;MRVVTFNLHAGVDGWGRPTGALAHLIALAPDIAICSELWRGDDGTDFVATLTDTTNLRGQFVALARAERVTTGHGPRRWQPLLAHFTGERGLYFREHRELTPQQREHRRVRPQVETGEWGIGLFTTLPIESLEVKSLGRLPREKVRRALIVARLDLDGRSIHVLALHGAHLSHGSPLLLRRVARIVAALDPVPPIILAGDFNCWRPLLRVLLPGWNSLARARTWPGQHPHSQIDHILGRGPWRRLDAGASDGGSDHRALRADVALDELDVRTLG
;
A
#
# COMPACT_ATOMS: atom_id res chain seq x y z
N MET A 1 -18.49 6.73 -0.58
CA MET A 1 -17.47 5.77 -1.03
C MET A 1 -16.35 5.72 0.01
N ARG A 2 -15.94 4.52 0.40
CA ARG A 2 -14.85 4.27 1.35
C ARG A 2 -13.58 3.85 0.63
N VAL A 3 -12.52 4.59 0.81
CA VAL A 3 -11.17 4.28 0.30
C VAL A 3 -10.29 3.86 1.47
N VAL A 4 -9.63 2.73 1.35
CA VAL A 4 -8.67 2.23 2.32
C VAL A 4 -7.33 1.99 1.63
N THR A 5 -6.24 2.47 2.23
CA THR A 5 -4.89 2.03 1.88
C THR A 5 -4.23 1.36 3.05
N PHE A 6 -3.57 0.22 2.79
CA PHE A 6 -2.92 -0.54 3.83
C PHE A 6 -1.68 -1.27 3.31
N ASN A 7 -0.55 -1.01 3.93
CA ASN A 7 0.64 -1.83 3.74
C ASN A 7 0.51 -3.08 4.62
N LEU A 8 0.41 -4.25 3.98
CA LEU A 8 0.15 -5.53 4.65
C LEU A 8 1.42 -6.23 5.13
N HIS A 9 2.60 -5.69 4.81
CA HIS A 9 3.91 -6.23 5.19
C HIS A 9 4.03 -7.75 4.95
N ALA A 10 3.60 -8.19 3.78
CA ALA A 10 3.55 -9.62 3.38
C ALA A 10 2.82 -10.53 4.40
N GLY A 11 1.91 -9.98 5.22
CA GLY A 11 1.15 -10.70 6.23
C GLY A 11 1.91 -11.09 7.48
N VAL A 12 3.09 -10.53 7.69
CA VAL A 12 3.89 -10.74 8.89
C VAL A 12 4.21 -9.41 9.55
N ASP A 13 4.43 -9.40 10.86
CA ASP A 13 4.94 -8.22 11.55
C ASP A 13 6.47 -8.11 11.39
N GLY A 14 7.05 -7.01 11.89
CA GLY A 14 8.51 -6.80 11.86
C GLY A 14 9.35 -7.91 12.53
N TRP A 15 8.71 -8.95 13.06
CA TRP A 15 9.28 -10.13 13.72
C TRP A 15 9.07 -11.43 12.91
N GLY A 16 8.33 -11.34 11.77
CA GLY A 16 7.93 -12.50 11.00
C GLY A 16 6.76 -13.29 11.61
N ARG A 17 6.02 -12.73 12.58
CA ARG A 17 4.82 -13.37 13.10
C ARG A 17 3.65 -13.08 12.18
N PRO A 18 2.82 -14.10 11.85
CA PRO A 18 1.60 -13.86 11.09
C PRO A 18 0.73 -12.78 11.73
N THR A 19 0.17 -11.89 10.92
CA THR A 19 -0.70 -10.80 11.35
C THR A 19 -2.13 -10.99 10.89
N GLY A 20 -3.07 -10.28 11.52
CA GLY A 20 -4.46 -10.18 11.08
C GLY A 20 -4.70 -9.10 10.01
N ALA A 21 -3.65 -8.58 9.36
CA ALA A 21 -3.75 -7.41 8.49
C ALA A 21 -4.78 -7.57 7.37
N LEU A 22 -4.80 -8.72 6.68
CA LEU A 22 -5.76 -8.98 5.61
C LEU A 22 -7.20 -9.06 6.15
N ALA A 23 -7.42 -9.78 7.25
CA ALA A 23 -8.75 -9.85 7.88
C ALA A 23 -9.23 -8.47 8.34
N HIS A 24 -8.33 -7.64 8.86
CA HIS A 24 -8.64 -6.26 9.24
C HIS A 24 -9.03 -5.42 8.04
N LEU A 25 -8.31 -5.52 6.91
CA LEU A 25 -8.67 -4.83 5.66
C LEU A 25 -10.09 -5.23 5.20
N ILE A 26 -10.40 -6.53 5.22
CA ILE A 26 -11.74 -7.04 4.87
C ILE A 26 -12.81 -6.46 5.81
N ALA A 27 -12.55 -6.46 7.11
CA ALA A 27 -13.48 -5.93 8.12
C ALA A 27 -13.75 -4.42 7.98
N LEU A 28 -12.82 -3.66 7.38
CA LEU A 28 -13.04 -2.24 7.06
C LEU A 28 -14.06 -2.03 5.94
N ALA A 29 -14.44 -3.08 5.20
CA ALA A 29 -15.41 -3.07 4.10
C ALA A 29 -15.17 -1.90 3.12
N PRO A 30 -14.00 -1.83 2.46
CA PRO A 30 -13.69 -0.77 1.52
C PRO A 30 -14.48 -0.91 0.22
N ASP A 31 -14.88 0.22 -0.38
CA ASP A 31 -15.31 0.25 -1.78
C ASP A 31 -14.09 0.24 -2.71
N ILE A 32 -12.97 0.81 -2.24
CA ILE A 32 -11.67 0.79 -2.92
C ILE A 32 -10.59 0.43 -1.90
N ALA A 33 -9.87 -0.66 -2.17
CA ALA A 33 -8.71 -1.12 -1.39
C ALA A 33 -7.42 -0.96 -2.20
N ILE A 34 -6.48 -0.19 -1.67
CA ILE A 34 -5.13 -0.06 -2.19
C ILE A 34 -4.18 -0.75 -1.22
N CYS A 35 -3.54 -1.82 -1.68
CA CYS A 35 -2.71 -2.68 -0.84
C CYS A 35 -1.25 -2.60 -1.27
N SER A 36 -0.37 -2.27 -0.33
CA SER A 36 1.07 -2.40 -0.50
C SER A 36 1.56 -3.67 0.18
N GLU A 37 2.64 -4.23 -0.33
CA GLU A 37 3.26 -5.45 0.21
C GLU A 37 2.28 -6.64 0.33
N LEU A 38 1.43 -6.79 -0.68
CA LEU A 38 0.63 -7.99 -0.85
C LEU A 38 1.51 -9.20 -1.09
N TRP A 39 1.08 -10.34 -0.59
CA TRP A 39 1.77 -11.61 -0.69
C TRP A 39 0.96 -12.65 -1.45
N ARG A 40 1.65 -13.36 -2.34
CA ARG A 40 1.18 -14.58 -2.99
C ARG A 40 2.29 -15.62 -2.87
N GLY A 41 2.11 -16.56 -1.95
CA GLY A 41 3.11 -17.59 -1.61
C GLY A 41 3.10 -18.78 -2.57
N ASP A 42 4.24 -19.38 -2.74
CA ASP A 42 4.38 -20.64 -3.49
C ASP A 42 3.78 -21.83 -2.73
N ASP A 43 3.55 -21.67 -1.43
CA ASP A 43 2.91 -22.62 -0.53
C ASP A 43 1.37 -22.65 -0.65
N GLY A 44 0.80 -21.83 -1.53
CA GLY A 44 -0.64 -21.67 -1.71
C GLY A 44 -1.25 -20.54 -0.86
N THR A 45 -0.49 -19.86 -0.01
CA THR A 45 -0.95 -18.66 0.68
C THR A 45 -1.15 -17.55 -0.34
N ASP A 46 -2.38 -17.21 -0.66
CA ASP A 46 -2.72 -16.15 -1.64
C ASP A 46 -3.65 -15.10 -1.03
N PHE A 47 -3.09 -13.94 -0.70
CA PHE A 47 -3.86 -12.82 -0.15
C PHE A 47 -4.81 -12.19 -1.17
N VAL A 48 -4.46 -12.29 -2.45
CA VAL A 48 -5.31 -11.78 -3.54
C VAL A 48 -6.54 -12.65 -3.67
N ALA A 49 -6.36 -13.98 -3.77
CA ALA A 49 -7.46 -14.93 -3.80
C ALA A 49 -8.34 -14.80 -2.55
N THR A 50 -7.73 -14.79 -1.35
CA THR A 50 -8.49 -14.60 -0.11
C THR A 50 -9.32 -13.33 -0.12
N LEU A 51 -8.76 -12.20 -0.56
CA LEU A 51 -9.48 -10.93 -0.64
C LEU A 51 -10.65 -11.00 -1.62
N THR A 52 -10.41 -11.51 -2.84
CA THR A 52 -11.45 -11.54 -3.89
C THR A 52 -12.53 -12.58 -3.63
N ASP A 53 -12.19 -13.71 -3.00
CA ASP A 53 -13.13 -14.80 -2.72
C ASP A 53 -14.02 -14.49 -1.49
N THR A 54 -13.52 -13.70 -0.54
CA THR A 54 -14.27 -13.34 0.68
C THR A 54 -15.01 -12.02 0.57
N THR A 55 -14.80 -11.26 -0.49
CA THR A 55 -15.44 -9.96 -0.72
C THR A 55 -15.95 -9.83 -2.16
N ASN A 56 -16.70 -8.76 -2.42
CA ASN A 56 -17.10 -8.39 -3.80
C ASN A 56 -16.03 -7.54 -4.53
N LEU A 57 -14.85 -7.38 -3.95
CA LEU A 57 -13.78 -6.61 -4.55
C LEU A 57 -13.23 -7.31 -5.80
N ARG A 58 -13.00 -6.54 -6.85
CA ARG A 58 -12.38 -6.98 -8.11
C ARG A 58 -11.24 -6.02 -8.43
N GLY A 59 -10.19 -6.50 -9.07
CA GLY A 59 -9.06 -5.63 -9.38
C GLY A 59 -7.83 -6.38 -9.83
N GLN A 60 -6.68 -5.79 -9.61
CA GLN A 60 -5.41 -6.32 -10.08
C GLN A 60 -4.34 -6.29 -9.00
N PHE A 61 -3.62 -7.40 -8.89
CA PHE A 61 -2.33 -7.51 -8.23
C PHE A 61 -1.21 -7.38 -9.26
N VAL A 62 -0.16 -6.66 -8.88
CA VAL A 62 1.06 -6.49 -9.66
C VAL A 62 2.23 -6.94 -8.82
N ALA A 63 2.83 -8.06 -9.18
CA ALA A 63 4.06 -8.53 -8.56
C ALA A 63 5.22 -7.57 -8.90
N LEU A 64 5.86 -7.04 -7.88
CA LEU A 64 7.02 -6.16 -8.01
C LEU A 64 8.32 -6.92 -7.86
N ALA A 65 8.32 -8.03 -7.12
CA ALA A 65 9.47 -8.90 -6.92
C ALA A 65 9.04 -10.31 -6.52
N ARG A 66 9.86 -11.29 -6.86
CA ARG A 66 9.90 -12.57 -6.15
C ARG A 66 10.55 -12.32 -4.79
N ALA A 67 10.02 -12.92 -3.75
CA ALA A 67 10.41 -12.59 -2.40
C ALA A 67 10.50 -13.85 -1.52
N GLU A 68 11.28 -13.73 -0.47
CA GLU A 68 11.30 -14.67 0.64
C GLU A 68 10.82 -13.95 1.89
N ARG A 69 9.87 -14.50 2.60
CA ARG A 69 9.47 -14.05 3.93
C ARG A 69 9.82 -15.09 4.97
N VAL A 70 10.17 -14.63 6.15
CA VAL A 70 10.44 -15.51 7.29
C VAL A 70 9.22 -15.48 8.19
N THR A 71 8.61 -16.64 8.39
CA THR A 71 7.53 -16.79 9.35
C THR A 71 8.06 -17.49 10.58
N THR A 72 7.89 -16.87 11.75
CA THR A 72 8.15 -17.56 13.01
C THR A 72 6.85 -18.20 13.47
N GLY A 73 6.82 -19.52 13.52
CA GLY A 73 5.77 -20.23 14.24
C GLY A 73 5.68 -19.69 15.68
N HIS A 74 4.59 -19.94 16.37
CA HIS A 74 4.21 -19.46 17.70
C HIS A 74 5.38 -19.36 18.70
N GLY A 75 6.13 -18.27 18.64
CA GLY A 75 7.24 -17.97 19.54
C GLY A 75 6.87 -16.91 20.58
N PRO A 76 7.62 -16.79 21.69
CA PRO A 76 7.32 -15.81 22.71
C PRO A 76 7.41 -14.39 22.18
N ARG A 77 6.48 -13.56 22.61
CA ARG A 77 6.20 -12.16 22.22
C ARG A 77 7.34 -11.16 22.47
N ARG A 78 8.59 -11.53 22.27
CA ARG A 78 9.72 -10.62 22.41
C ARG A 78 10.27 -10.19 21.07
N TRP A 79 10.42 -8.91 20.96
CA TRP A 79 10.79 -8.16 19.77
C TRP A 79 12.19 -8.48 19.24
N GLN A 80 12.29 -8.92 17.97
CA GLN A 80 13.53 -8.93 17.20
C GLN A 80 13.26 -8.34 15.83
N PRO A 81 13.90 -7.22 15.46
CA PRO A 81 13.67 -6.63 14.16
C PRO A 81 14.18 -7.55 13.06
N LEU A 82 13.28 -7.95 12.19
CA LEU A 82 13.62 -8.54 10.92
C LEU A 82 13.70 -7.39 9.91
N LEU A 83 14.82 -7.26 9.23
CA LEU A 83 14.96 -6.28 8.18
C LEU A 83 14.69 -6.96 6.85
N ALA A 84 13.74 -6.40 6.11
CA ALA A 84 13.46 -6.82 4.75
C ALA A 84 14.53 -6.30 3.81
N HIS A 85 15.10 -7.16 2.98
CA HIS A 85 16.02 -6.79 1.93
C HIS A 85 15.49 -7.22 0.58
N PHE A 86 15.51 -6.29 -0.34
CA PHE A 86 15.22 -6.54 -1.74
C PHE A 86 16.51 -6.89 -2.46
N THR A 87 16.58 -8.06 -3.03
CA THR A 87 17.76 -8.55 -3.75
C THR A 87 17.58 -8.53 -5.27
N GLY A 88 17.08 -7.44 -5.80
CA GLY A 88 16.87 -7.29 -7.23
C GLY A 88 15.84 -8.26 -7.77
N GLU A 89 16.20 -9.02 -8.82
CA GLU A 89 15.27 -9.99 -9.45
C GLU A 89 15.03 -11.26 -8.61
N ARG A 90 15.82 -11.47 -7.56
CA ARG A 90 15.69 -12.64 -6.67
C ARG A 90 14.67 -12.44 -5.56
N GLY A 91 14.11 -11.23 -5.43
CA GLY A 91 13.01 -10.98 -4.51
C GLY A 91 13.39 -10.30 -3.21
N LEU A 92 12.45 -10.36 -2.31
CA LEU A 92 12.51 -9.85 -0.95
C LEU A 92 12.91 -11.00 -0.01
N TYR A 93 13.80 -10.74 0.90
CA TYR A 93 14.00 -11.64 2.02
C TYR A 93 14.12 -10.85 3.32
N PHE A 94 13.66 -11.45 4.39
CA PHE A 94 13.79 -10.90 5.72
C PHE A 94 15.10 -11.38 6.32
N ARG A 95 15.92 -10.43 6.71
CA ARG A 95 17.21 -10.72 7.30
C ARG A 95 17.30 -10.11 8.68
N GLU A 96 17.81 -10.87 9.59
CA GLU A 96 18.17 -10.37 10.89
C GLU A 96 19.52 -9.65 10.83
N HIS A 97 19.57 -8.42 11.30
CA HIS A 97 20.77 -7.58 11.23
C HIS A 97 21.49 -7.41 12.56
N ARG A 98 20.93 -7.91 13.65
CA ARG A 98 21.61 -7.86 14.95
C ARG A 98 22.13 -9.23 15.31
N GLU A 99 23.38 -9.28 15.74
CA GLU A 99 23.86 -10.41 16.53
C GLU A 99 22.94 -10.57 17.73
N LEU A 100 22.29 -11.72 17.80
CA LEU A 100 21.39 -12.02 18.88
C LEU A 100 22.16 -12.11 20.18
N THR A 101 21.62 -11.54 21.23
CA THR A 101 22.12 -11.82 22.58
C THR A 101 21.97 -13.33 22.88
N PRO A 102 22.76 -13.90 23.80
CA PRO A 102 22.63 -15.31 24.18
C PRO A 102 21.20 -15.70 24.58
N GLN A 103 20.47 -14.84 25.31
CA GLN A 103 19.08 -15.06 25.68
C GLN A 103 18.14 -15.05 24.47
N GLN A 104 18.42 -14.22 23.47
CA GLN A 104 17.66 -14.17 22.24
C GLN A 104 17.89 -15.41 21.36
N ARG A 105 19.10 -16.02 21.42
CA ARG A 105 19.42 -17.28 20.74
C ARG A 105 18.70 -18.48 21.36
N GLU A 106 18.55 -18.48 22.68
CA GLU A 106 17.88 -19.58 23.38
C GLU A 106 16.38 -19.62 23.10
N HIS A 107 15.75 -18.46 22.85
CA HIS A 107 14.36 -18.39 22.44
C HIS A 107 14.12 -18.74 20.96
N ARG A 108 15.18 -18.96 20.19
CA ARG A 108 15.17 -19.36 18.77
C ARG A 108 15.10 -20.87 18.53
N ARG A 109 14.58 -21.64 19.41
CA ARG A 109 14.41 -23.08 19.20
C ARG A 109 13.34 -23.42 18.13
N VAL A 110 12.51 -22.47 17.76
CA VAL A 110 11.62 -22.62 16.60
C VAL A 110 12.39 -22.18 15.37
N ARG A 111 12.71 -23.11 14.46
CA ARG A 111 13.34 -22.76 13.18
C ARG A 111 12.41 -21.84 12.41
N PRO A 112 12.88 -20.65 11.98
CA PRO A 112 12.08 -19.81 11.12
C PRO A 112 11.75 -20.59 9.84
N GLN A 113 10.49 -20.59 9.46
CA GLN A 113 10.09 -21.09 8.15
C GLN A 113 10.36 -20.00 7.14
N VAL A 114 11.05 -20.33 6.06
CA VAL A 114 11.28 -19.44 4.92
C VAL A 114 10.26 -19.82 3.87
N GLU A 115 9.44 -18.87 3.51
CA GLU A 115 8.43 -19.00 2.47
C GLU A 115 8.81 -18.13 1.29
N THR A 116 8.66 -18.64 0.08
CA THR A 116 8.91 -17.92 -1.16
C THR A 116 7.59 -17.54 -1.85
N GLY A 117 7.60 -16.45 -2.60
CA GLY A 117 6.39 -16.00 -3.26
C GLY A 117 6.59 -14.71 -4.05
N GLU A 118 5.47 -14.14 -4.48
CA GLU A 118 5.39 -12.84 -5.12
C GLU A 118 5.01 -11.77 -4.10
N TRP A 119 5.73 -10.68 -4.14
CA TRP A 119 5.50 -9.49 -3.34
C TRP A 119 5.14 -8.33 -4.26
N GLY A 120 4.09 -7.57 -3.93
CA GLY A 120 3.64 -6.55 -4.84
C GLY A 120 2.63 -5.56 -4.29
N ILE A 121 1.94 -4.91 -5.22
CA ILE A 121 0.87 -3.96 -4.95
C ILE A 121 -0.44 -4.44 -5.56
N GLY A 122 -1.56 -3.99 -5.00
CA GLY A 122 -2.88 -4.27 -5.52
C GLY A 122 -3.82 -3.08 -5.45
N LEU A 123 -4.73 -3.01 -6.40
CA LEU A 123 -5.89 -2.15 -6.41
C LEU A 123 -7.12 -3.00 -6.64
N PHE A 124 -8.05 -2.93 -5.72
CA PHE A 124 -9.31 -3.69 -5.75
C PHE A 124 -10.47 -2.76 -5.44
N THR A 125 -11.64 -3.02 -6.06
CA THR A 125 -12.80 -2.17 -5.93
C THR A 125 -14.10 -2.95 -6.10
N THR A 126 -15.19 -2.47 -5.50
CA THR A 126 -16.56 -2.91 -5.76
C THR A 126 -17.21 -2.11 -6.90
N LEU A 127 -16.60 -0.99 -7.30
CA LEU A 127 -17.12 -0.14 -8.39
C LEU A 127 -16.88 -0.78 -9.76
N PRO A 128 -17.72 -0.50 -10.76
CA PRO A 128 -17.48 -0.92 -12.13
C PRO A 128 -16.14 -0.39 -12.65
N ILE A 129 -15.34 -1.28 -13.24
CA ILE A 129 -14.03 -0.95 -13.80
C ILE A 129 -14.21 -0.70 -15.29
N GLU A 130 -13.95 0.54 -15.74
CA GLU A 130 -13.96 0.91 -17.16
C GLU A 130 -12.64 0.53 -17.84
N SER A 131 -11.52 0.78 -17.15
CA SER A 131 -10.19 0.34 -17.58
C SER A 131 -9.26 0.17 -16.40
N LEU A 132 -8.24 -0.67 -16.58
CA LEU A 132 -7.20 -0.88 -15.58
C LEU A 132 -5.87 -1.09 -16.30
N GLU A 133 -4.89 -0.26 -15.98
CA GLU A 133 -3.57 -0.27 -16.60
C GLU A 133 -2.46 -0.25 -15.56
N VAL A 134 -1.34 -0.87 -15.91
CA VAL A 134 -0.11 -0.85 -15.10
C VAL A 134 0.94 0.00 -15.82
N LYS A 135 1.32 1.09 -15.20
CA LYS A 135 2.37 1.98 -15.70
C LYS A 135 3.67 1.69 -14.97
N SER A 136 4.72 1.38 -15.72
CA SER A 136 6.05 1.20 -15.13
C SER A 136 6.60 2.54 -14.64
N LEU A 137 6.98 2.58 -13.37
CA LEU A 137 7.73 3.70 -12.81
C LEU A 137 9.24 3.49 -12.90
N GLY A 138 9.65 2.31 -13.41
CA GLY A 138 11.04 1.94 -13.55
C GLY A 138 11.72 1.65 -12.22
N ARG A 139 13.04 1.52 -12.27
CA ARG A 139 13.91 1.32 -11.11
C ARG A 139 14.60 2.63 -10.75
N LEU A 140 14.66 2.94 -9.47
CA LEU A 140 15.47 4.06 -8.98
C LEU A 140 16.92 3.62 -8.77
N PRO A 141 17.90 4.55 -8.78
CA PRO A 141 19.32 4.19 -8.72
C PRO A 141 19.73 3.34 -7.51
N ARG A 142 19.08 3.56 -6.36
CA ARG A 142 19.34 2.82 -5.11
C ARG A 142 18.31 1.73 -4.80
N GLU A 143 17.28 1.59 -5.63
CA GLU A 143 16.27 0.56 -5.51
C GLU A 143 16.67 -0.68 -6.28
N LYS A 144 16.35 -1.85 -5.72
CA LYS A 144 16.55 -3.13 -6.40
C LYS A 144 15.27 -3.61 -7.07
N VAL A 145 14.13 -3.08 -6.64
CA VAL A 145 12.81 -3.42 -7.15
C VAL A 145 12.34 -2.39 -8.17
N ARG A 146 11.75 -2.85 -9.27
CA ARG A 146 11.04 -1.99 -10.21
C ARG A 146 9.72 -1.59 -9.59
N ARG A 147 9.39 -0.30 -9.63
CA ARG A 147 8.14 0.23 -9.12
C ARG A 147 7.11 0.35 -10.24
N ALA A 148 5.86 0.22 -9.88
CA ALA A 148 4.73 0.37 -10.77
C ALA A 148 3.65 1.26 -10.16
N LEU A 149 2.81 1.81 -11.01
CA LEU A 149 1.58 2.52 -10.67
C LEU A 149 0.43 1.78 -11.32
N ILE A 150 -0.56 1.36 -10.53
CA ILE A 150 -1.82 0.85 -11.08
C ILE A 150 -2.71 2.05 -11.30
N VAL A 151 -3.27 2.18 -12.49
CA VAL A 151 -4.21 3.24 -12.87
C VAL A 151 -5.52 2.58 -13.26
N ALA A 152 -6.56 2.79 -12.46
CA ALA A 152 -7.90 2.32 -12.75
C ALA A 152 -8.78 3.52 -13.11
N ARG A 153 -9.62 3.36 -14.12
CA ARG A 153 -10.74 4.22 -14.41
C ARG A 153 -12.00 3.49 -13.98
N LEU A 154 -12.77 4.11 -13.10
CA LEU A 154 -13.91 3.52 -12.45
C LEU A 154 -15.15 4.37 -12.68
N ASP A 155 -16.32 3.74 -12.70
CA ASP A 155 -17.60 4.43 -12.67
C ASP A 155 -18.07 4.60 -11.22
N LEU A 156 -18.26 5.84 -10.80
CA LEU A 156 -18.87 6.21 -9.53
C LEU A 156 -20.21 6.91 -9.82
N ASP A 157 -21.30 6.14 -9.77
CA ASP A 157 -22.67 6.64 -9.97
C ASP A 157 -22.83 7.40 -11.30
N GLY A 158 -22.32 6.84 -12.41
CA GLY A 158 -22.35 7.42 -13.75
C GLY A 158 -21.27 8.50 -14.00
N ARG A 159 -20.34 8.69 -13.07
CA ARG A 159 -19.22 9.62 -13.17
C ARG A 159 -17.90 8.87 -13.20
N SER A 160 -17.16 9.05 -14.28
CA SER A 160 -15.82 8.45 -14.39
C SER A 160 -14.84 9.12 -13.43
N ILE A 161 -14.12 8.31 -12.65
CA ILE A 161 -13.05 8.72 -11.75
C ILE A 161 -11.78 7.94 -12.04
N HIS A 162 -10.62 8.51 -11.77
CA HIS A 162 -9.36 7.76 -11.75
C HIS A 162 -8.94 7.41 -10.33
N VAL A 163 -8.50 6.18 -10.13
CA VAL A 163 -7.90 5.72 -8.88
C VAL A 163 -6.52 5.14 -9.17
N LEU A 164 -5.52 5.67 -8.48
CA LEU A 164 -4.13 5.30 -8.68
C LEU A 164 -3.57 4.68 -7.41
N ALA A 165 -2.99 3.48 -7.55
CA ALA A 165 -2.34 2.78 -6.44
C ALA A 165 -0.82 2.86 -6.57
N LEU A 166 -0.16 3.31 -5.52
CA LEU A 166 1.28 3.51 -5.45
C LEU A 166 1.87 2.80 -4.23
N HIS A 167 3.02 2.14 -4.43
CA HIS A 167 3.97 1.85 -3.36
C HIS A 167 5.28 2.58 -3.66
N GLY A 168 5.52 3.64 -2.91
CA GLY A 168 6.66 4.53 -3.05
C GLY A 168 7.98 3.85 -2.69
N ALA A 169 9.07 4.40 -3.18
CA ALA A 169 10.40 4.04 -2.72
C ALA A 169 10.70 4.74 -1.38
N HIS A 170 11.55 4.12 -0.56
CA HIS A 170 12.05 4.79 0.64
C HIS A 170 12.68 6.15 0.29
N LEU A 171 12.53 7.14 1.17
CA LEU A 171 12.99 8.51 0.91
C LEU A 171 14.47 8.58 0.52
N SER A 172 15.32 7.81 1.20
CA SER A 172 16.76 7.70 0.89
C SER A 172 17.08 7.02 -0.44
N HIS A 173 16.12 6.34 -1.05
CA HIS A 173 16.26 5.63 -2.32
C HIS A 173 15.72 6.43 -3.52
N GLY A 174 15.18 7.62 -3.30
CA GLY A 174 14.78 8.51 -4.37
C GLY A 174 13.27 8.67 -4.55
N SER A 175 12.48 8.55 -3.49
CA SER A 175 11.04 8.81 -3.47
C SER A 175 10.65 10.10 -4.24
N PRO A 176 11.37 11.25 -4.12
CA PRO A 176 11.01 12.45 -4.88
C PRO A 176 11.06 12.26 -6.40
N LEU A 177 12.02 11.49 -6.91
CA LEU A 177 12.11 11.20 -8.34
C LEU A 177 10.95 10.30 -8.79
N LEU A 178 10.57 9.32 -7.96
CA LEU A 178 9.43 8.47 -8.23
C LEU A 178 8.13 9.29 -8.31
N LEU A 179 7.90 10.18 -7.36
CA LEU A 179 6.72 11.05 -7.32
C LEU A 179 6.65 12.00 -8.53
N ARG A 180 7.79 12.50 -9.03
CA ARG A 180 7.84 13.25 -10.29
C ARG A 180 7.41 12.40 -11.49
N ARG A 181 7.75 11.09 -11.52
CA ARG A 181 7.28 10.18 -12.57
C ARG A 181 5.78 9.98 -12.48
N VAL A 182 5.23 9.79 -11.27
CA VAL A 182 3.79 9.74 -11.01
C VAL A 182 3.10 11.01 -11.51
N ALA A 183 3.63 12.19 -11.16
CA ALA A 183 3.06 13.47 -11.58
C ALA A 183 2.98 13.61 -13.11
N ARG A 184 4.00 13.11 -13.85
CA ARG A 184 3.98 13.10 -15.33
C ARG A 184 2.90 12.17 -15.88
N ILE A 185 2.72 10.99 -15.29
CA ILE A 185 1.65 10.06 -15.69
C ILE A 185 0.29 10.70 -15.47
N VAL A 186 0.07 11.31 -14.29
CA VAL A 186 -1.19 12.00 -13.99
C VAL A 186 -1.45 13.16 -14.95
N ALA A 187 -0.43 13.92 -15.32
CA ALA A 187 -0.58 15.03 -16.27
C ALA A 187 -0.93 14.56 -17.71
N ALA A 188 -0.66 13.29 -18.02
CA ALA A 188 -0.98 12.68 -19.31
C ALA A 188 -2.35 11.98 -19.33
N LEU A 189 -3.10 11.95 -18.21
CA LEU A 189 -4.47 11.43 -18.18
C LEU A 189 -5.41 12.46 -18.82
N ASP A 190 -6.12 12.05 -19.86
CA ASP A 190 -7.06 12.89 -20.60
C ASP A 190 -8.39 12.12 -20.85
N PRO A 191 -9.55 12.73 -20.62
CA PRO A 191 -9.76 13.97 -19.86
C PRO A 191 -9.33 13.83 -18.43
N VAL A 192 -9.06 14.91 -17.71
CA VAL A 192 -8.67 14.88 -16.29
C VAL A 192 -9.93 14.77 -15.42
N PRO A 193 -10.44 13.55 -15.14
CA PRO A 193 -11.56 13.40 -14.23
C PRO A 193 -11.09 13.58 -12.78
N PRO A 194 -11.98 13.55 -11.78
CA PRO A 194 -11.58 13.48 -10.37
C PRO A 194 -10.66 12.30 -10.12
N ILE A 195 -9.55 12.53 -9.41
CA ILE A 195 -8.51 11.53 -9.21
C ILE A 195 -8.32 11.29 -7.72
N ILE A 196 -8.16 10.00 -7.36
CA ILE A 196 -7.61 9.56 -6.07
C ILE A 196 -6.26 8.89 -6.32
N LEU A 197 -5.24 9.31 -5.58
CA LEU A 197 -3.94 8.67 -5.55
C LEU A 197 -3.66 8.21 -4.13
N ALA A 198 -3.52 6.90 -3.92
CA ALA A 198 -3.35 6.36 -2.59
C ALA A 198 -2.30 5.24 -2.55
N GLY A 199 -1.82 4.94 -1.33
CA GLY A 199 -0.82 3.91 -1.08
C GLY A 199 0.14 4.29 0.03
N ASP A 200 1.16 3.46 0.19
CA ASP A 200 2.36 3.80 0.95
C ASP A 200 3.31 4.60 0.07
N PHE A 201 3.49 5.87 0.39
CA PHE A 201 4.38 6.76 -0.36
C PHE A 201 5.82 6.73 0.15
N ASN A 202 6.04 6.12 1.33
CA ASN A 202 7.32 6.18 2.04
C ASN A 202 7.85 7.63 2.16
N CYS A 203 6.95 8.58 2.28
CA CYS A 203 7.24 10.02 2.21
C CYS A 203 6.29 10.81 3.11
N TRP A 204 6.82 11.81 3.78
CA TRP A 204 6.04 12.65 4.68
C TRP A 204 5.23 13.73 3.94
N ARG A 205 4.08 14.05 4.49
CA ARG A 205 3.14 15.03 3.90
C ARG A 205 3.75 16.39 3.54
N PRO A 206 4.64 17.02 4.32
CA PRO A 206 5.23 18.31 3.93
C PRO A 206 5.94 18.25 2.58
N LEU A 207 6.67 17.16 2.33
CA LEU A 207 7.37 16.96 1.07
C LEU A 207 6.38 16.68 -0.09
N LEU A 208 5.29 15.95 0.17
CA LEU A 208 4.26 15.70 -0.83
C LEU A 208 3.59 16.98 -1.33
N ARG A 209 3.39 17.98 -0.46
CA ARG A 209 2.83 19.28 -0.87
C ARG A 209 3.70 20.00 -1.91
N VAL A 210 5.02 19.80 -1.83
CA VAL A 210 5.98 20.39 -2.78
C VAL A 210 6.03 19.56 -4.08
N LEU A 211 6.01 18.24 -3.97
CA LEU A 211 6.19 17.34 -5.10
C LEU A 211 4.91 17.09 -5.90
N LEU A 212 3.76 17.21 -5.25
CA LEU A 212 2.43 17.02 -5.80
C LEU A 212 1.54 18.24 -5.46
N PRO A 213 1.82 19.41 -6.06
CA PRO A 213 0.99 20.61 -5.81
C PRO A 213 -0.43 20.39 -6.35
N GLY A 214 -1.42 21.01 -5.69
CA GLY A 214 -2.83 20.91 -6.07
C GLY A 214 -3.53 19.61 -5.64
N TRP A 215 -2.86 18.77 -4.83
CA TRP A 215 -3.48 17.58 -4.24
C TRP A 215 -3.94 17.86 -2.81
N ASN A 216 -5.17 17.47 -2.50
CA ASN A 216 -5.75 17.55 -1.17
C ASN A 216 -5.57 16.23 -0.41
N SER A 217 -5.19 16.30 0.85
CA SER A 217 -5.14 15.12 1.71
C SER A 217 -6.56 14.78 2.19
N LEU A 218 -7.08 13.64 1.76
CA LEU A 218 -8.40 13.14 2.15
C LEU A 218 -8.38 12.43 3.51
N ALA A 219 -7.22 11.98 3.98
CA ALA A 219 -7.04 11.44 5.31
C ALA A 219 -5.78 11.98 5.97
N ARG A 220 -5.88 12.25 7.29
CA ARG A 220 -4.77 12.74 8.10
C ARG A 220 -4.71 11.93 9.39
N ALA A 221 -3.80 10.96 9.43
CA ALA A 221 -3.52 10.18 10.61
C ALA A 221 -2.10 9.64 10.54
N ARG A 222 -1.49 9.37 11.68
CA ARG A 222 -0.19 8.70 11.74
C ARG A 222 -0.39 7.23 11.41
N THR A 223 0.42 6.68 10.52
CA THR A 223 0.27 5.31 10.03
C THR A 223 1.47 4.43 10.35
N TRP A 224 2.64 5.02 10.63
CA TRP A 224 3.86 4.27 10.85
C TRP A 224 4.67 4.80 12.05
N PRO A 225 5.32 3.88 12.80
CA PRO A 225 5.11 2.43 12.83
C PRO A 225 3.76 2.07 13.45
N GLY A 226 3.20 0.89 13.07
CA GLY A 226 1.82 0.50 13.40
C GLY A 226 1.49 0.55 14.89
N GLN A 227 2.39 0.03 15.75
CA GLN A 227 2.16 -0.04 17.21
C GLN A 227 2.23 1.33 17.90
N HIS A 228 3.18 2.19 17.50
CA HIS A 228 3.42 3.51 18.10
C HIS A 228 3.58 4.56 17.00
N PRO A 229 2.51 4.92 16.28
CA PRO A 229 2.62 5.73 15.09
C PRO A 229 3.05 7.16 15.40
N HIS A 230 4.13 7.58 14.78
CA HIS A 230 4.64 8.95 14.87
C HIS A 230 4.67 9.67 13.52
N SER A 231 4.59 8.92 12.40
CA SER A 231 4.67 9.46 11.04
C SER A 231 3.46 9.05 10.21
N GLN A 232 3.08 9.92 9.26
CA GLN A 232 2.16 9.58 8.19
C GLN A 232 2.97 9.40 6.92
N ILE A 233 3.05 8.16 6.40
CA ILE A 233 3.73 7.80 5.16
C ILE A 233 2.79 7.10 4.17
N ASP A 234 1.65 6.62 4.66
CA ASP A 234 0.53 6.19 3.84
C ASP A 234 -0.40 7.37 3.60
N HIS A 235 -0.86 7.54 2.37
CA HIS A 235 -1.67 8.70 1.99
C HIS A 235 -2.85 8.30 1.11
N ILE A 236 -3.94 9.07 1.26
CA ILE A 236 -5.07 9.12 0.34
C ILE A 236 -5.19 10.57 -0.07
N LEU A 237 -4.82 10.85 -1.32
CA LEU A 237 -4.80 12.18 -1.91
C LEU A 237 -5.90 12.28 -2.97
N GLY A 238 -6.60 13.41 -3.00
CA GLY A 238 -7.62 13.70 -4.00
C GLY A 238 -7.26 14.92 -4.83
N ARG A 239 -7.57 14.88 -6.13
CA ARG A 239 -7.57 16.02 -7.04
C ARG A 239 -8.93 16.10 -7.72
N GLY A 240 -9.56 17.27 -7.70
CA GLY A 240 -10.94 17.48 -8.12
C GLY A 240 -11.87 17.72 -6.91
N PRO A 241 -13.19 17.71 -7.11
CA PRO A 241 -14.18 18.15 -6.12
C PRO A 241 -14.50 17.04 -5.10
N TRP A 242 -13.45 16.54 -4.44
CA TRP A 242 -13.60 15.53 -3.38
C TRP A 242 -13.90 16.19 -2.05
N ARG A 243 -15.00 15.77 -1.42
CA ARG A 243 -15.35 16.13 -0.05
C ARG A 243 -15.11 14.94 0.89
N ARG A 244 -14.30 15.16 1.90
CA ARG A 244 -14.08 14.18 2.96
C ARG A 244 -15.28 14.18 3.91
N LEU A 245 -15.87 13.02 4.14
CA LEU A 245 -16.94 12.81 5.11
C LEU A 245 -16.37 12.37 6.46
N ASP A 246 -15.48 11.38 6.45
CA ASP A 246 -14.78 10.87 7.63
C ASP A 246 -13.39 10.35 7.23
N ALA A 247 -12.48 10.25 8.18
CA ALA A 247 -11.17 9.64 7.95
C ALA A 247 -10.53 9.19 9.27
N GLY A 248 -9.72 8.16 9.19
CA GLY A 248 -8.98 7.66 10.35
C GLY A 248 -7.95 6.62 9.99
N ALA A 249 -7.18 6.20 10.98
CA ALA A 249 -6.27 5.06 10.86
C ALA A 249 -6.55 4.07 11.98
N SER A 250 -6.44 2.78 11.66
CA SER A 250 -6.67 1.68 12.60
C SER A 250 -5.53 0.66 12.55
N ASP A 251 -5.32 0.01 13.68
CA ASP A 251 -4.30 -1.04 13.82
C ASP A 251 -4.88 -2.37 13.32
N GLY A 252 -4.18 -3.00 12.37
CA GLY A 252 -4.51 -4.32 11.84
C GLY A 252 -3.38 -5.33 12.08
N GLY A 253 -2.41 -5.01 12.94
CA GLY A 253 -1.30 -5.89 13.29
C GLY A 253 -0.11 -5.86 12.32
N SER A 254 -0.18 -5.10 11.22
CA SER A 254 0.97 -4.80 10.37
C SER A 254 1.91 -3.80 11.07
N ASP A 255 3.10 -3.61 10.52
CA ASP A 255 4.00 -2.51 10.91
C ASP A 255 3.51 -1.14 10.42
N HIS A 256 2.45 -1.10 9.62
CA HIS A 256 1.66 0.06 9.28
C HIS A 256 0.26 0.00 9.89
N ARG A 257 -0.43 1.14 9.96
CA ARG A 257 -1.87 1.22 10.20
C ARG A 257 -2.63 1.35 8.88
N ALA A 258 -3.78 0.72 8.80
CA ALA A 258 -4.71 0.96 7.71
C ALA A 258 -5.20 2.40 7.76
N LEU A 259 -5.08 3.14 6.66
CA LEU A 259 -5.60 4.50 6.52
C LEU A 259 -6.89 4.46 5.72
N ARG A 260 -7.97 5.06 6.27
CA ARG A 260 -9.30 5.11 5.68
C ARG A 260 -9.72 6.54 5.40
N ALA A 261 -10.41 6.78 4.30
CA ALA A 261 -11.18 7.98 4.02
C ALA A 261 -12.56 7.61 3.47
N ASP A 262 -13.61 8.12 4.09
CA ASP A 262 -14.94 8.11 3.52
C ASP A 262 -15.13 9.45 2.79
N VAL A 263 -15.39 9.38 1.48
CA VAL A 263 -15.43 10.53 0.60
C VAL A 263 -16.68 10.56 -0.26
N ALA A 264 -17.08 11.76 -0.63
CA ALA A 264 -18.09 12.01 -1.64
C ALA A 264 -17.49 12.88 -2.75
N LEU A 265 -18.05 12.76 -3.95
CA LEU A 265 -17.73 13.62 -5.06
C LEU A 265 -18.83 14.67 -5.15
N ASP A 266 -18.46 15.92 -4.88
CA ASP A 266 -19.42 17.03 -4.98
C ASP A 266 -19.85 17.26 -6.44
N GLU A 267 -21.06 17.73 -6.64
CA GLU A 267 -21.53 18.14 -7.96
C GLU A 267 -20.63 19.31 -8.45
N LEU A 268 -20.22 19.21 -9.72
CA LEU A 268 -19.55 20.35 -10.35
C LEU A 268 -20.60 21.46 -10.46
N ASP A 269 -20.39 22.55 -9.73
CA ASP A 269 -21.20 23.74 -9.90
C ASP A 269 -20.90 24.33 -11.28
N VAL A 270 -21.76 24.00 -12.26
CA VAL A 270 -21.65 24.43 -13.67
C VAL A 270 -21.70 25.95 -13.78
N ARG A 271 -22.03 26.68 -12.69
CA ARG A 271 -22.16 28.14 -12.65
C ARG A 271 -20.84 28.91 -12.59
N THR A 272 -19.71 28.25 -12.40
CA THR A 272 -18.40 28.89 -12.29
C THR A 272 -17.53 28.84 -13.55
N LEU A 273 -18.08 28.37 -14.67
CA LEU A 273 -17.39 28.30 -15.97
C LEU A 273 -18.01 29.30 -17.01
N GLY A 274 -18.69 30.34 -16.51
CA GLY A 274 -19.22 31.44 -17.32
C GLY A 274 -18.33 32.69 -17.28
#